data_6a5008bef1a14ba1ffdb1a1bf3ef93cd
#
_entry.id   6a5008bef1a14ba1ffdb1a1bf3ef93cd
#
_cell.length_a   1.000
_cell.length_b   1.000
_cell.length_c   1.000
_cell.angle_alpha   90.00
_cell.angle_beta   90.00
_cell.angle_gamma   90.00
#
_symmetry.space_group_name_H-M   'P 1'
#
loop_
_entity.id
_entity.type
_entity.pdbx_description
1 polymer ?
#
loop_
_entity_poly.entity_id
_entity_poly.type
_entity_poly.pdbx_seq_one_letter_code
_entity_poly.pdbx_strand_id
1 'polypeptide(L)'
;MGKKLYVGNLPYSMNDQKLNEVFSAYGEVVSAKVITDYESGRSKGFGFVEMANDGDASTAIQQLDGKELDGRNVRVNEARPKEDRR
;
A
#
# COMPACT_ATOMS: atom_id res chain seq x y z
N MET A 1 -10.30 2.72 -14.60
CA MET A 1 -9.36 1.78 -14.22
C MET A 1 -8.63 2.20 -13.02
N GLY A 2 -8.40 1.36 -12.11
CA GLY A 2 -7.68 1.65 -10.90
C GLY A 2 -6.18 1.55 -11.09
N LYS A 3 -5.46 2.08 -10.14
CA LYS A 3 -4.01 1.98 -10.10
C LYS A 3 -3.63 1.18 -8.87
N LYS A 4 -2.81 0.18 -9.05
CA LYS A 4 -2.39 -0.66 -7.94
C LYS A 4 -1.04 -0.19 -7.42
N LEU A 5 -0.92 -0.09 -6.10
CA LEU A 5 0.28 0.39 -5.45
C LEU A 5 0.85 -0.70 -4.56
N TYR A 6 2.17 -0.76 -4.51
CA TYR A 6 2.88 -1.63 -3.58
C TYR A 6 3.30 -0.80 -2.39
N VAL A 7 3.03 -1.30 -1.19
CA VAL A 7 3.36 -0.60 0.04
C VAL A 7 4.24 -1.53 0.87
N GLY A 8 5.45 -1.12 1.13
CA GLY A 8 6.40 -1.95 1.85
C GLY A 8 6.84 -1.34 3.16
N ASN A 9 7.57 -2.12 3.94
CA ASN A 9 8.12 -1.72 5.22
C ASN A 9 7.02 -1.27 6.20
N LEU A 10 5.91 -1.99 6.18
CA LEU A 10 4.77 -1.66 7.03
C LEU A 10 5.02 -2.09 8.47
N PRO A 11 4.48 -1.36 9.45
CA PRO A 11 4.55 -1.83 10.84
C PRO A 11 3.69 -3.07 11.01
N TYR A 12 4.04 -3.88 11.99
CA TYR A 12 3.30 -5.11 12.23
C TYR A 12 1.87 -4.86 12.68
N SER A 13 1.60 -3.69 13.22
CA SER A 13 0.25 -3.34 13.64
C SER A 13 -0.66 -2.97 12.49
N MET A 14 -0.09 -2.80 11.30
CA MET A 14 -0.88 -2.42 10.13
C MET A 14 -1.80 -3.56 9.70
N ASN A 15 -3.03 -3.23 9.35
CA ASN A 15 -3.96 -4.21 8.81
C ASN A 15 -4.68 -3.58 7.63
N ASP A 16 -5.59 -4.37 7.03
CA ASP A 16 -6.28 -3.91 5.82
C ASP A 16 -7.04 -2.62 6.05
N GLN A 17 -7.71 -2.53 7.19
CA GLN A 17 -8.50 -1.35 7.49
C GLN A 17 -7.64 -0.12 7.68
N LYS A 18 -6.54 -0.25 8.41
CA LYS A 18 -5.64 0.87 8.61
C LYS A 18 -5.00 1.32 7.32
N LEU A 19 -4.62 0.37 6.49
CA LEU A 19 -4.04 0.68 5.21
C LEU A 19 -5.02 1.44 4.34
N ASN A 20 -6.28 1.00 4.35
CA ASN A 20 -7.34 1.69 3.63
C ASN A 20 -7.47 3.13 4.13
N GLU A 21 -7.48 3.32 5.44
CA GLU A 21 -7.63 4.65 6.02
C GLU A 21 -6.50 5.58 5.63
N VAL A 22 -5.28 5.07 5.64
CA VAL A 22 -4.12 5.88 5.30
C VAL A 22 -4.23 6.40 3.87
N PHE A 23 -4.61 5.52 2.96
CA PHE A 23 -4.69 5.91 1.56
C PHE A 23 -5.97 6.67 1.22
N SER A 24 -7.03 6.50 2.02
CA SER A 24 -8.28 7.22 1.78
C SER A 24 -8.11 8.72 1.91
N ALA A 25 -7.10 9.16 2.62
CA ALA A 25 -6.84 10.58 2.76
C ALA A 25 -6.44 11.22 1.43
N TYR A 26 -6.02 10.42 0.46
CA TYR A 26 -5.53 10.92 -0.82
C TYR A 26 -6.48 10.64 -1.97
N GLY A 27 -7.51 9.84 -1.75
CA GLY A 27 -8.46 9.56 -2.79
C GLY A 27 -9.24 8.29 -2.50
N GLU A 28 -10.07 7.90 -3.43
CA GLU A 28 -10.91 6.72 -3.25
C GLU A 28 -10.09 5.45 -3.36
N VAL A 29 -10.21 4.60 -2.35
CA VAL A 29 -9.50 3.32 -2.31
C VAL A 29 -10.47 2.23 -2.74
N VAL A 30 -10.11 1.49 -3.77
CA VAL A 30 -10.91 0.37 -4.25
C VAL A 30 -10.68 -0.84 -3.36
N SER A 31 -9.43 -1.11 -3.03
CA SER A 31 -9.12 -2.20 -2.12
C SER A 31 -7.78 -1.95 -1.46
N ALA A 32 -7.61 -2.54 -0.29
CA ALA A 32 -6.35 -2.47 0.45
C ALA A 32 -6.15 -3.80 1.13
N LYS A 33 -4.95 -4.34 1.00
CA LYS A 33 -4.66 -5.65 1.56
C LYS A 33 -3.25 -5.74 2.07
N VAL A 34 -3.11 -6.19 3.31
CA VAL A 34 -1.81 -6.42 3.91
C VAL A 34 -1.51 -7.90 3.79
N ILE A 35 -0.32 -8.23 3.31
CA ILE A 35 0.09 -9.62 3.16
C ILE A 35 0.59 -10.13 4.49
N THR A 36 0.11 -11.29 4.92
CA THR A 36 0.53 -11.86 6.18
C THR A 36 1.30 -13.15 5.94
N ASP A 37 2.13 -13.47 6.91
CA ASP A 37 2.90 -14.69 6.88
C ASP A 37 2.11 -15.76 7.62
N TYR A 38 1.73 -16.80 6.94
CA TYR A 38 0.93 -17.84 7.56
C TYR A 38 1.64 -18.56 8.67
N GLU A 39 2.92 -18.71 8.57
CA GLU A 39 3.65 -19.46 9.56
C GLU A 39 3.73 -18.76 10.89
N SER A 40 3.96 -17.47 10.85
CA SER A 40 4.10 -16.72 12.08
C SER A 40 2.85 -15.98 12.47
N GLY A 41 1.91 -15.83 11.53
CA GLY A 41 0.71 -15.04 11.77
C GLY A 41 0.95 -13.56 11.79
N ARG A 42 2.12 -13.12 11.37
CA ARG A 42 2.44 -11.70 11.35
C ARG A 42 2.37 -11.14 9.95
N SER A 43 2.23 -9.83 9.89
CA SER A 43 2.33 -9.16 8.62
C SER A 43 3.73 -9.35 8.04
N LYS A 44 3.82 -9.56 6.75
CA LYS A 44 5.11 -9.67 6.10
C LYS A 44 5.78 -8.34 5.89
N GLY A 45 5.13 -7.27 6.30
CA GLY A 45 5.70 -5.96 6.17
C GLY A 45 5.41 -5.29 4.84
N PHE A 46 4.48 -5.84 4.06
CA PHE A 46 4.09 -5.18 2.82
C PHE A 46 2.64 -5.50 2.49
N GLY A 47 2.10 -4.73 1.57
CA GLY A 47 0.73 -4.92 1.14
C GLY A 47 0.49 -4.25 -0.19
N PHE A 48 -0.74 -4.27 -0.63
CA PHE A 48 -1.14 -3.66 -1.88
C PHE A 48 -2.38 -2.81 -1.66
N VAL A 49 -2.44 -1.70 -2.38
CA VAL A 49 -3.61 -0.81 -2.36
C VAL A 49 -3.98 -0.54 -3.80
N GLU A 50 -5.26 -0.62 -4.10
CA GLU A 50 -5.74 -0.23 -5.42
C GLU A 50 -6.59 1.02 -5.26
N MET A 51 -6.25 2.06 -5.99
CA MET A 51 -7.01 3.31 -5.95
C MET A 51 -7.77 3.48 -7.25
N ALA A 52 -8.93 4.14 -7.17
CA ALA A 52 -9.80 4.28 -8.30
C ALA A 52 -9.27 5.25 -9.34
N ASN A 53 -8.41 6.15 -8.91
CA ASN A 53 -7.97 7.26 -9.76
C ASN A 53 -6.47 7.28 -9.84
N ASP A 54 -5.93 7.33 -11.07
CA ASP A 54 -4.48 7.33 -11.26
C ASP A 54 -3.83 8.56 -10.65
N GLY A 55 -4.47 9.70 -10.74
CA GLY A 55 -3.92 10.92 -10.17
C GLY A 55 -3.81 10.85 -8.66
N ASP A 56 -4.82 10.27 -8.03
CA ASP A 56 -4.80 10.12 -6.58
C ASP A 56 -3.73 9.11 -6.16
N ALA A 57 -3.57 8.06 -6.94
CA ALA A 57 -2.52 7.08 -6.66
C ALA A 57 -1.15 7.72 -6.72
N SER A 58 -0.93 8.55 -7.72
CA SER A 58 0.34 9.25 -7.87
C SER A 58 0.61 10.17 -6.69
N THR A 59 -0.42 10.89 -6.26
CA THR A 59 -0.31 11.76 -5.09
C THR A 59 0.02 10.94 -3.84
N ALA A 60 -0.64 9.82 -3.68
CA ALA A 60 -0.39 8.97 -2.51
C ALA A 60 1.05 8.49 -2.48
N ILE A 61 1.59 8.12 -3.64
CA ILE A 61 2.99 7.71 -3.71
C ILE A 61 3.88 8.85 -3.25
N GLN A 62 3.68 10.04 -3.79
CA GLN A 62 4.53 11.17 -3.46
C GLN A 62 4.45 11.55 -2.00
N GLN A 63 3.27 11.44 -1.40
CA GLN A 63 3.09 11.88 -0.03
C GLN A 63 3.47 10.82 0.99
N LEU A 64 3.35 9.56 0.63
CA LEU A 64 3.53 8.49 1.59
C LEU A 64 4.87 7.76 1.48
N ASP A 65 5.50 7.79 0.30
CA ASP A 65 6.78 7.10 0.14
C ASP A 65 7.81 7.73 1.07
N GLY A 66 8.35 6.92 1.97
CA GLY A 66 9.31 7.39 2.95
C GLY A 66 8.71 8.03 4.18
N LYS A 67 7.38 8.08 4.26
CA LYS A 67 6.74 8.69 5.43
C LYS A 67 6.75 7.72 6.60
N GLU A 68 6.92 8.25 7.78
CA GLU A 68 6.95 7.43 8.98
C GLU A 68 5.53 7.12 9.45
N LEU A 69 5.21 5.85 9.58
CA LEU A 69 3.95 5.39 10.14
C LEU A 69 4.27 4.43 11.27
N ASP A 70 3.79 4.75 12.46
CA ASP A 70 3.99 3.91 13.65
C ASP A 70 5.47 3.56 13.85
N GLY A 71 6.33 4.49 13.59
CA GLY A 71 7.76 4.31 13.81
C GLY A 71 8.52 3.67 12.66
N ARG A 72 7.88 3.42 11.55
CA ARG A 72 8.55 2.83 10.39
C ARG A 72 8.34 3.68 9.16
N ASN A 73 9.39 3.81 8.37
CA ASN A 73 9.30 4.57 7.14
C ASN A 73 8.79 3.67 6.02
N VAL A 74 7.54 3.84 5.66
CA VAL A 74 6.93 2.98 4.65
C VAL A 74 7.42 3.34 3.26
N ARG A 75 7.37 2.38 2.36
CA ARG A 75 7.74 2.58 0.97
C ARG A 75 6.52 2.38 0.12
N VAL A 76 6.28 3.30 -0.79
CA VAL A 76 5.10 3.23 -1.66
C VAL A 76 5.56 3.36 -3.10
N ASN A 77 5.21 2.39 -3.91
CA ASN A 77 5.56 2.39 -5.32
C ASN A 77 4.39 1.88 -6.13
N GLU A 78 4.43 2.17 -7.41
CA GLU A 78 3.45 1.62 -8.32
C GLU A 78 3.69 0.13 -8.49
N ALA A 79 2.65 -0.67 -8.30
CA ALA A 79 2.76 -2.12 -8.50
C ALA A 79 2.47 -2.42 -9.95
N ARG A 80 3.39 -3.09 -10.61
CA ARG A 80 3.24 -3.40 -12.02
C ARG A 80 2.78 -4.81 -12.22
N PRO A 81 1.97 -5.05 -13.25
CA PRO A 81 1.58 -6.42 -13.56
C PRO A 81 2.77 -7.23 -14.01
N LYS A 82 2.71 -8.51 -13.77
CA LYS A 82 3.78 -9.36 -14.14
C LYS A 82 4.03 -9.45 -15.57
N GLU A 83 3.03 -9.36 -16.37
CA GLU A 83 3.20 -9.51 -17.80
C GLU A 83 3.95 -8.35 -18.39
N ASP A 84 4.23 -7.37 -17.62
CA ASP A 84 5.03 -6.35 -18.12
C ASP A 84 6.41 -6.74 -18.35
N ARG A 85 6.81 -7.82 -17.99
CA ARG A 85 8.07 -8.19 -18.12
C ARG A 85 8.42 -8.72 -19.18
N ARG A 86 8.90 -8.54 -19.76
CA ARG A 86 9.14 -9.10 -20.81
C ARG A 86 9.86 -9.37 -20.94
#